data_67edcdd34ef1fb51493b8db3f0df616e
#
_entry.id   67edcdd34ef1fb51493b8db3f0df616e
#
_cell.length_a   1.000
_cell.length_b   1.000
_cell.length_c   1.000
_cell.angle_alpha   90.00
_cell.angle_beta   90.00
_cell.angle_gamma   90.00
#
_symmetry.space_group_name_H-M   'P 1'
#
loop_
_entity.id
_entity.type
_entity.pdbx_description
1 polymer ?
#
loop_
_entity_poly.entity_id
_entity_poly.type
_entity_poly.pdbx_seq_one_letter_code
_entity_poly.pdbx_strand_id
1 'polypeptide(L)'
;MKNDDVVEVSLFDRRYFYPVLFIFIFLFTIIIFNGMINDWGRLSNGIGVFRTFLSEDVLPPDWTVLEPLTYPVCTVEPKILDFTCSRAWIGMIETLKIAFVATVFGTILSLPISLLAARNLNTTGVSYIARCVLASFRSFPSLIWGIFFVILVGIGPTAGVLAMTVYTVGYLGKLQYEAIEGMSKSPLEASEVMGLTKLETAFQVVLPESANDLISQIIFMFEYNFRHGTVIGLVGAGGIGLYIDTAIKYLQYDRVIAYLIIIFIVVLIMDFISIKIRSLFTEEVGHSRSKWLEVFFPAWMIKR
;
A
#
# COMPACT_ATOMS: atom_id res chain seq x y z
N MET A 1 -62.50 32.52 13.84
CA MET A 1 -62.07 31.31 13.12
C MET A 1 -60.60 31.12 13.44
N LYS A 2 -60.32 30.12 14.26
CA LYS A 2 -59.00 29.80 14.82
C LYS A 2 -58.37 28.84 13.83
N ASN A 3 -57.22 29.23 13.22
CA ASN A 3 -56.40 28.32 12.44
C ASN A 3 -55.77 27.32 13.39
N ASP A 4 -56.17 26.08 13.29
CA ASP A 4 -55.45 24.98 13.90
C ASP A 4 -54.19 24.72 13.06
N ASP A 5 -53.06 25.17 13.55
CA ASP A 5 -51.75 24.81 13.02
C ASP A 5 -51.58 23.31 13.29
N VAL A 6 -51.80 22.49 12.24
CA VAL A 6 -51.41 21.10 12.23
C VAL A 6 -49.88 21.04 12.22
N VAL A 7 -49.28 20.79 13.38
CA VAL A 7 -47.88 20.47 13.50
C VAL A 7 -47.70 19.10 12.84
N GLU A 8 -47.24 19.07 11.57
CA GLU A 8 -46.74 17.86 10.97
C GLU A 8 -45.50 17.42 11.78
N VAL A 9 -45.72 16.50 12.70
CA VAL A 9 -44.60 15.81 13.35
C VAL A 9 -43.97 14.91 12.31
N SER A 10 -42.93 15.44 11.64
CA SER A 10 -42.03 14.65 10.81
C SER A 10 -41.39 13.61 11.72
N LEU A 11 -41.79 12.33 11.57
CA LEU A 11 -41.30 11.18 12.32
C LEU A 11 -39.75 11.00 12.18
N PHE A 12 -39.11 11.76 11.30
CA PHE A 12 -37.68 11.77 11.06
C PHE A 12 -37.12 13.22 11.13
N ASP A 13 -37.09 13.78 12.32
CA ASP A 13 -36.25 14.95 12.55
C ASP A 13 -34.80 14.54 12.30
N ARG A 14 -34.09 15.20 11.35
CA ARG A 14 -32.69 14.92 10.97
C ARG A 14 -31.76 14.81 12.18
N ARG A 15 -32.14 15.46 13.29
CA ARG A 15 -31.38 15.47 14.55
C ARG A 15 -31.30 14.07 15.20
N TYR A 16 -32.31 13.23 15.04
CA TYR A 16 -32.35 11.88 15.64
C TYR A 16 -32.02 10.79 14.62
N PHE A 17 -32.05 11.08 13.32
CA PHE A 17 -31.79 10.10 12.27
C PHE A 17 -30.40 9.49 12.38
N TYR A 18 -29.34 10.31 12.51
CA TYR A 18 -27.96 9.83 12.59
C TYR A 18 -27.70 8.98 13.85
N PRO A 19 -28.07 9.39 15.06
CA PRO A 19 -27.87 8.55 16.24
C PRO A 19 -28.69 7.25 16.19
N VAL A 20 -29.91 7.26 15.68
CA VAL A 20 -30.73 6.05 15.53
C VAL A 20 -30.09 5.11 14.49
N LEU A 21 -29.64 5.63 13.35
CA LEU A 21 -28.93 4.85 12.33
C LEU A 21 -27.64 4.24 12.89
N PHE A 22 -26.88 5.01 13.66
CA PHE A 22 -25.65 4.52 14.30
C PHE A 22 -25.95 3.38 15.29
N ILE A 23 -26.94 3.56 16.15
CA ILE A 23 -27.38 2.51 17.10
C ILE A 23 -27.84 1.26 16.34
N PHE A 24 -28.63 1.43 15.27
CA PHE A 24 -29.10 0.31 14.46
C PHE A 24 -27.92 -0.46 13.83
N ILE A 25 -26.97 0.25 13.20
CA ILE A 25 -25.76 -0.37 12.61
C ILE A 25 -24.95 -1.09 13.70
N PHE A 26 -24.78 -0.47 14.86
CA PHE A 26 -24.04 -1.05 15.99
C PHE A 26 -24.69 -2.34 16.50
N LEU A 27 -26.00 -2.31 16.75
CA LEU A 27 -26.73 -3.50 17.20
C LEU A 27 -26.73 -4.60 16.13
N PHE A 28 -26.91 -4.23 14.86
CA PHE A 28 -26.85 -5.17 13.74
C PHE A 28 -25.47 -5.83 13.65
N THR A 29 -24.40 -5.05 13.84
CA THR A 29 -23.03 -5.57 13.88
C THR A 29 -22.84 -6.57 15.03
N ILE A 30 -23.37 -6.25 16.23
CA ILE A 30 -23.27 -7.17 17.39
C ILE A 30 -24.01 -8.48 17.10
N ILE A 31 -25.21 -8.42 16.50
CA ILE A 31 -26.00 -9.61 16.16
C ILE A 31 -25.23 -10.49 15.17
N ILE A 32 -24.67 -9.89 14.09
CA ILE A 32 -23.87 -10.63 13.11
C ILE A 32 -22.65 -11.22 13.78
N PHE A 33 -21.91 -10.43 14.57
CA PHE A 33 -20.70 -10.86 15.27
C PHE A 33 -20.96 -12.02 16.22
N ASN A 34 -22.04 -11.92 17.01
CA ASN A 34 -22.46 -13.02 17.89
C ASN A 34 -22.83 -14.30 17.12
N GLY A 35 -23.46 -14.15 15.96
CA GLY A 35 -23.79 -15.29 15.08
C GLY A 35 -22.56 -15.94 14.41
N MET A 36 -21.45 -15.21 14.27
CA MET A 36 -20.20 -15.73 13.71
C MET A 36 -19.35 -16.48 14.75
N ILE A 37 -19.56 -16.22 16.04
CA ILE A 37 -18.82 -16.88 17.12
C ILE A 37 -19.57 -18.13 17.56
N ASN A 38 -19.07 -19.28 17.15
CA ASN A 38 -19.64 -20.58 17.52
C ASN A 38 -19.41 -20.95 18.99
N ASP A 39 -18.38 -20.42 19.60
CA ASP A 39 -17.98 -20.78 20.98
C ASP A 39 -17.25 -19.61 21.66
N TRP A 40 -17.96 -18.93 22.53
CA TRP A 40 -17.42 -17.83 23.34
C TRP A 40 -16.39 -18.34 24.38
N GLY A 41 -16.48 -19.61 24.78
CA GLY A 41 -15.52 -20.24 25.69
C GLY A 41 -14.13 -20.35 25.05
N ARG A 42 -14.07 -20.63 23.75
CA ARG A 42 -12.77 -20.62 23.01
C ARG A 42 -12.15 -19.24 22.98
N LEU A 43 -12.95 -18.19 22.80
CA LEU A 43 -12.44 -16.84 22.77
C LEU A 43 -11.91 -16.39 24.15
N SER A 44 -12.63 -16.71 25.24
CA SER A 44 -12.18 -16.39 26.59
C SER A 44 -10.90 -17.15 27.01
N ASN A 45 -10.80 -18.42 26.63
CA ASN A 45 -9.61 -19.25 26.88
C ASN A 45 -8.45 -18.92 25.92
N GLY A 46 -8.75 -18.28 24.78
CA GLY A 46 -7.76 -17.92 23.75
C GLY A 46 -6.62 -17.05 24.27
N ILE A 47 -6.88 -16.17 25.26
CA ILE A 47 -5.85 -15.34 25.89
C ILE A 47 -4.82 -16.20 26.62
N GLY A 48 -5.25 -17.24 27.33
CA GLY A 48 -4.36 -18.17 27.99
C GLY A 48 -3.50 -18.95 26.99
N VAL A 49 -4.13 -19.52 25.97
CA VAL A 49 -3.44 -20.24 24.89
C VAL A 49 -2.45 -19.34 24.17
N PHE A 50 -2.85 -18.10 23.86
CA PHE A 50 -1.98 -17.12 23.21
C PHE A 50 -0.76 -16.77 24.08
N ARG A 51 -0.95 -16.61 25.39
CA ARG A 51 0.17 -16.35 26.30
C ARG A 51 1.16 -17.52 26.32
N THR A 52 0.68 -18.75 26.41
CA THR A 52 1.54 -19.96 26.37
C THR A 52 2.28 -20.04 25.04
N PHE A 53 1.58 -19.91 23.92
CA PHE A 53 2.18 -19.88 22.59
C PHE A 53 3.26 -18.79 22.47
N LEU A 54 2.98 -17.58 22.97
CA LEU A 54 3.93 -16.48 22.92
C LEU A 54 5.20 -16.76 23.74
N SER A 55 5.06 -17.41 24.90
CA SER A 55 6.19 -17.67 25.79
C SER A 55 6.99 -18.92 25.45
N GLU A 56 6.39 -19.91 24.79
CA GLU A 56 7.03 -21.22 24.55
C GLU A 56 7.50 -21.35 23.08
N ASP A 57 6.71 -20.83 22.11
CA ASP A 57 7.00 -21.05 20.69
C ASP A 57 7.55 -19.81 19.98
N VAL A 58 7.29 -18.60 20.52
CA VAL A 58 7.60 -17.34 19.83
C VAL A 58 8.77 -16.60 20.46
N LEU A 59 8.86 -16.61 21.79
CA LEU A 59 9.89 -15.86 22.52
C LEU A 59 10.87 -16.81 23.24
N PRO A 60 12.18 -16.50 23.22
CA PRO A 60 12.82 -15.33 22.58
C PRO A 60 12.95 -15.48 21.06
N PRO A 61 13.01 -14.35 20.29
CA PRO A 61 13.24 -14.40 18.85
C PRO A 61 14.57 -15.09 18.51
N ASP A 62 14.56 -15.97 17.51
CA ASP A 62 15.77 -16.62 17.03
C ASP A 62 16.54 -15.70 16.05
N TRP A 63 17.60 -15.07 16.54
CA TRP A 63 18.44 -14.17 15.76
C TRP A 63 19.45 -14.88 14.84
N THR A 64 19.46 -16.21 14.79
CA THR A 64 20.27 -16.97 13.81
C THR A 64 19.87 -16.66 12.36
N VAL A 65 18.72 -16.04 12.16
CA VAL A 65 18.30 -15.49 10.86
C VAL A 65 19.25 -14.41 10.33
N LEU A 66 20.03 -13.75 11.20
CA LEU A 66 21.06 -12.77 10.87
C LEU A 66 22.46 -13.38 10.75
N GLU A 67 22.64 -14.66 11.08
CA GLU A 67 23.91 -15.34 10.91
C GLU A 67 24.21 -15.58 9.43
N PRO A 68 25.48 -15.47 9.01
CA PRO A 68 25.87 -15.68 7.64
C PRO A 68 25.63 -17.14 7.22
N LEU A 69 25.14 -17.32 6.00
CA LEU A 69 24.98 -18.64 5.41
C LEU A 69 26.36 -19.21 5.08
N THR A 70 26.53 -20.53 5.32
CA THR A 70 27.75 -21.25 4.98
C THR A 70 27.90 -21.40 3.46
N TYR A 71 29.15 -21.59 3.01
CA TYR A 71 29.47 -21.93 1.62
C TYR A 71 28.47 -22.97 1.04
N PRO A 72 28.00 -22.88 -0.23
CA PRO A 72 28.53 -22.00 -1.28
C PRO A 72 27.79 -20.66 -1.46
N VAL A 73 26.83 -20.32 -0.63
CA VAL A 73 26.00 -19.11 -0.79
C VAL A 73 26.80 -17.83 -0.53
N CYS A 74 27.73 -17.90 0.42
CA CYS A 74 28.61 -16.79 0.75
C CYS A 74 30.04 -17.16 0.39
N THR A 75 30.55 -16.55 -0.67
CA THR A 75 31.93 -16.71 -1.15
C THR A 75 32.92 -15.70 -0.55
N VAL A 76 32.45 -14.78 0.30
CA VAL A 76 33.24 -13.70 0.87
C VAL A 76 33.80 -14.14 2.21
N GLU A 77 35.12 -14.00 2.39
CA GLU A 77 35.77 -14.21 3.69
C GLU A 77 35.12 -13.32 4.77
N PRO A 78 34.96 -13.84 6.00
CA PRO A 78 34.31 -13.10 7.09
C PRO A 78 35.03 -11.77 7.34
N LYS A 79 34.41 -10.67 6.97
CA LYS A 79 34.82 -9.30 7.28
C LYS A 79 33.63 -8.54 7.83
N ILE A 80 33.89 -7.65 8.74
CA ILE A 80 33.11 -6.65 9.49
C ILE A 80 31.58 -6.58 9.25
N LEU A 81 31.04 -7.13 8.16
CA LEU A 81 29.62 -7.10 7.76
C LEU A 81 29.07 -8.49 7.40
N ASP A 82 29.36 -9.50 8.20
CA ASP A 82 28.92 -10.89 7.95
C ASP A 82 27.38 -11.03 7.83
N PHE A 83 26.61 -10.16 8.47
CA PHE A 83 25.17 -10.16 8.40
C PHE A 83 24.63 -9.95 6.96
N THR A 84 25.42 -9.34 6.04
CA THR A 84 24.99 -9.12 4.64
C THR A 84 24.81 -10.40 3.85
N CYS A 85 25.31 -11.52 4.38
CA CYS A 85 25.15 -12.85 3.82
C CYS A 85 24.11 -13.69 4.55
N SER A 86 23.33 -13.09 5.45
CA SER A 86 22.26 -13.75 6.19
C SER A 86 20.99 -13.90 5.35
N ARG A 87 20.16 -14.89 5.74
CA ARG A 87 18.84 -15.11 5.11
C ARG A 87 17.96 -13.87 5.18
N ALA A 88 17.97 -13.19 6.31
CA ALA A 88 17.20 -11.98 6.52
C ALA A 88 17.65 -10.84 5.58
N TRP A 89 18.95 -10.60 5.47
CA TRP A 89 19.48 -9.55 4.61
C TRP A 89 19.21 -9.85 3.13
N ILE A 90 19.54 -11.07 2.67
CA ILE A 90 19.33 -11.50 1.28
C ILE A 90 17.86 -11.35 0.91
N GLY A 91 16.94 -11.88 1.73
CA GLY A 91 15.50 -11.77 1.48
C GLY A 91 15.00 -10.34 1.50
N MET A 92 15.51 -9.49 2.39
CA MET A 92 15.13 -8.09 2.48
C MET A 92 15.58 -7.29 1.26
N ILE A 93 16.83 -7.45 0.83
CA ILE A 93 17.37 -6.80 -0.38
C ILE A 93 16.63 -7.29 -1.63
N GLU A 94 16.29 -8.57 -1.70
CA GLU A 94 15.50 -9.11 -2.78
C GLU A 94 14.10 -8.49 -2.82
N THR A 95 13.42 -8.34 -1.68
CA THR A 95 12.13 -7.64 -1.58
C THR A 95 12.24 -6.20 -2.05
N LEU A 96 13.30 -5.50 -1.65
CA LEU A 96 13.55 -4.12 -2.07
C LEU A 96 13.74 -4.02 -3.60
N LYS A 97 14.51 -4.94 -4.19
CA LYS A 97 14.70 -5.02 -5.65
C LYS A 97 13.38 -5.29 -6.37
N ILE A 98 12.58 -6.25 -5.89
CA ILE A 98 11.25 -6.55 -6.45
C ILE A 98 10.38 -5.29 -6.43
N ALA A 99 10.28 -4.62 -5.28
CA ALA A 99 9.48 -3.41 -5.12
C ALA A 99 9.94 -2.28 -6.03
N PHE A 100 11.25 -2.05 -6.13
CA PHE A 100 11.81 -1.01 -6.98
C PHE A 100 11.52 -1.26 -8.47
N VAL A 101 11.86 -2.45 -8.97
CA VAL A 101 11.68 -2.80 -10.39
C VAL A 101 10.19 -2.79 -10.76
N ALA A 102 9.33 -3.33 -9.91
CA ALA A 102 7.89 -3.33 -10.12
C ALA A 102 7.30 -1.90 -10.14
N THR A 103 7.81 -1.01 -9.30
CA THR A 103 7.37 0.40 -9.29
C THR A 103 7.81 1.11 -10.56
N VAL A 104 9.04 0.92 -11.01
CA VAL A 104 9.55 1.52 -12.26
C VAL A 104 8.75 1.04 -13.47
N PHE A 105 8.62 -0.27 -13.66
CA PHE A 105 7.84 -0.81 -14.77
C PHE A 105 6.36 -0.45 -14.67
N GLY A 106 5.80 -0.51 -13.47
CA GLY A 106 4.43 -0.09 -13.20
C GLY A 106 4.20 1.37 -13.59
N THR A 107 5.12 2.26 -13.25
CA THR A 107 5.05 3.70 -13.61
C THR A 107 5.13 3.91 -15.12
N ILE A 108 6.11 3.27 -15.79
CA ILE A 108 6.28 3.39 -17.24
C ILE A 108 5.04 2.92 -18.00
N LEU A 109 4.43 1.81 -17.56
CA LEU A 109 3.25 1.25 -18.21
C LEU A 109 1.96 1.97 -17.83
N SER A 110 1.82 2.45 -16.59
CA SER A 110 0.61 3.12 -16.12
C SER A 110 0.44 4.52 -16.69
N LEU A 111 1.54 5.26 -16.87
CA LEU A 111 1.50 6.67 -17.27
C LEU A 111 0.77 6.90 -18.62
N PRO A 112 1.09 6.19 -19.71
CA PRO A 112 0.35 6.36 -20.97
C PRO A 112 -1.13 5.97 -20.83
N ILE A 113 -1.44 4.92 -20.08
CA ILE A 113 -2.83 4.50 -19.86
C ILE A 113 -3.58 5.53 -19.02
N SER A 114 -2.93 6.14 -18.03
CA SER A 114 -3.52 7.20 -17.20
C SER A 114 -3.80 8.47 -17.99
N LEU A 115 -2.90 8.86 -18.90
CA LEU A 115 -3.14 9.98 -19.83
C LEU A 115 -4.36 9.71 -20.72
N LEU A 116 -4.54 8.48 -21.20
CA LEU A 116 -5.75 8.09 -21.95
C LEU A 116 -7.00 8.02 -21.06
N ALA A 117 -6.87 7.68 -19.80
CA ALA A 117 -7.96 7.57 -18.84
C ALA A 117 -8.50 8.93 -18.37
N ALA A 118 -7.70 9.99 -18.49
CA ALA A 118 -8.06 11.35 -18.06
C ALA A 118 -9.14 11.98 -18.99
N ARG A 119 -10.29 12.36 -18.41
CA ARG A 119 -11.44 12.91 -19.15
C ARG A 119 -11.23 14.34 -19.61
N ASN A 120 -10.36 15.07 -18.95
CA ASN A 120 -9.99 16.44 -19.36
C ASN A 120 -9.10 16.46 -20.62
N LEU A 121 -8.53 15.32 -21.02
CA LEU A 121 -7.67 15.19 -22.21
C LEU A 121 -8.33 14.42 -23.35
N ASN A 122 -9.27 13.53 -23.05
CA ASN A 122 -9.79 12.58 -24.01
C ASN A 122 -11.33 12.53 -24.04
N THR A 123 -11.87 11.97 -25.13
CA THR A 123 -13.30 11.70 -25.25
C THR A 123 -13.74 10.66 -24.21
N THR A 124 -15.00 10.72 -23.82
CA THR A 124 -15.59 9.82 -22.80
C THR A 124 -15.37 8.34 -23.11
N GLY A 125 -15.45 7.94 -24.40
CA GLY A 125 -15.26 6.54 -24.81
C GLY A 125 -13.85 6.02 -24.59
N VAL A 126 -12.83 6.81 -25.00
CA VAL A 126 -11.40 6.44 -24.79
C VAL A 126 -11.09 6.38 -23.30
N SER A 127 -11.49 7.39 -22.54
CA SER A 127 -11.27 7.43 -21.10
C SER A 127 -11.94 6.25 -20.38
N TYR A 128 -13.15 5.88 -20.80
CA TYR A 128 -13.87 4.74 -20.22
C TYR A 128 -13.13 3.42 -20.45
N ILE A 129 -12.68 3.15 -21.69
CA ILE A 129 -11.93 1.92 -22.01
C ILE A 129 -10.62 1.86 -21.20
N ALA A 130 -9.84 2.95 -21.18
CA ALA A 130 -8.61 3.01 -20.41
C ALA A 130 -8.83 2.77 -18.91
N ARG A 131 -9.90 3.33 -18.35
CA ARG A 131 -10.29 3.09 -16.94
C ARG A 131 -10.72 1.65 -16.69
N CYS A 132 -11.43 1.02 -17.62
CA CYS A 132 -11.76 -0.41 -17.52
C CYS A 132 -10.51 -1.28 -17.49
N VAL A 133 -9.50 -0.99 -18.32
CA VAL A 133 -8.21 -1.71 -18.32
C VAL A 133 -7.52 -1.56 -16.97
N LEU A 134 -7.38 -0.32 -16.45
CA LEU A 134 -6.77 -0.08 -15.14
C LEU A 134 -7.56 -0.74 -14.01
N ALA A 135 -8.90 -0.71 -14.09
CA ALA A 135 -9.75 -1.37 -13.10
C ALA A 135 -9.57 -2.89 -13.10
N SER A 136 -9.42 -3.51 -14.27
CA SER A 136 -9.18 -4.95 -14.40
C SER A 136 -7.89 -5.39 -13.71
N PHE A 137 -6.80 -4.64 -13.88
CA PHE A 137 -5.51 -4.98 -13.25
C PHE A 137 -5.53 -4.89 -11.71
N ARG A 138 -6.32 -3.99 -11.14
CA ARG A 138 -6.45 -3.83 -9.67
C ARG A 138 -7.63 -4.60 -9.06
N SER A 139 -8.47 -5.26 -9.86
CA SER A 139 -9.61 -6.02 -9.35
C SER A 139 -9.18 -7.26 -8.56
N PHE A 140 -8.02 -7.80 -8.88
CA PHE A 140 -7.41 -8.90 -8.13
C PHE A 140 -6.38 -8.40 -7.12
N PRO A 141 -6.39 -8.92 -5.88
CA PRO A 141 -5.30 -8.71 -4.93
C PRO A 141 -3.94 -9.10 -5.50
N SER A 142 -2.87 -8.39 -5.10
CA SER A 142 -1.49 -8.68 -5.55
C SER A 142 -1.07 -10.12 -5.30
N LEU A 143 -1.58 -10.75 -4.24
CA LEU A 143 -1.32 -12.14 -3.90
C LEU A 143 -1.80 -13.11 -4.99
N ILE A 144 -2.98 -12.86 -5.57
CA ILE A 144 -3.52 -13.69 -6.67
C ILE A 144 -2.64 -13.57 -7.92
N TRP A 145 -2.19 -12.36 -8.25
CA TRP A 145 -1.20 -12.16 -9.31
C TRP A 145 0.10 -12.89 -8.99
N GLY A 146 0.53 -12.91 -7.72
CA GLY A 146 1.70 -13.68 -7.27
C GLY A 146 1.57 -15.16 -7.59
N ILE A 147 0.47 -15.79 -7.18
CA ILE A 147 0.20 -17.21 -7.47
C ILE A 147 0.20 -17.46 -8.98
N PHE A 148 -0.50 -16.62 -9.75
CA PHE A 148 -0.57 -16.75 -11.21
C PHE A 148 0.83 -16.74 -11.86
N PHE A 149 1.67 -15.77 -11.49
CA PHE A 149 3.00 -15.68 -12.08
C PHE A 149 3.97 -16.73 -11.53
N VAL A 150 3.81 -17.20 -10.30
CA VAL A 150 4.58 -18.36 -9.79
C VAL A 150 4.28 -19.61 -10.61
N ILE A 151 3.02 -19.83 -11.00
CA ILE A 151 2.65 -20.95 -11.87
C ILE A 151 3.26 -20.77 -13.27
N LEU A 152 3.33 -19.53 -13.77
CA LEU A 152 3.78 -19.23 -15.12
C LEU A 152 5.31 -19.29 -15.28
N VAL A 153 6.06 -18.68 -14.35
CA VAL A 153 7.53 -18.50 -14.47
C VAL A 153 8.32 -19.23 -13.40
N GLY A 154 7.65 -19.90 -12.46
CA GLY A 154 8.28 -20.59 -11.34
C GLY A 154 8.41 -19.74 -10.08
N ILE A 155 8.83 -20.39 -8.98
CA ILE A 155 9.10 -19.74 -7.69
C ILE A 155 10.31 -18.81 -7.83
N GLY A 156 10.20 -17.59 -7.34
CA GLY A 156 11.34 -16.66 -7.28
C GLY A 156 10.96 -15.20 -7.56
N PRO A 157 11.97 -14.30 -7.53
CA PRO A 157 11.76 -12.86 -7.59
C PRO A 157 11.14 -12.38 -8.91
N THR A 158 11.34 -13.10 -10.01
CA THR A 158 10.74 -12.77 -11.31
C THR A 158 9.22 -12.78 -11.24
N ALA A 159 8.63 -13.80 -10.60
CA ALA A 159 7.19 -13.87 -10.40
C ALA A 159 6.69 -12.68 -9.56
N GLY A 160 7.44 -12.32 -8.51
CA GLY A 160 7.15 -11.17 -7.67
C GLY A 160 7.16 -9.84 -8.43
N VAL A 161 8.17 -9.61 -9.25
CA VAL A 161 8.27 -8.41 -10.10
C VAL A 161 7.07 -8.31 -11.04
N LEU A 162 6.73 -9.40 -11.77
CA LEU A 162 5.61 -9.40 -12.71
C LEU A 162 4.27 -9.13 -12.01
N ALA A 163 4.02 -9.83 -10.91
CA ALA A 163 2.80 -9.68 -10.12
C ALA A 163 2.61 -8.25 -9.59
N MET A 164 3.67 -7.71 -8.98
CA MET A 164 3.64 -6.37 -8.44
C MET A 164 3.57 -5.31 -9.54
N THR A 165 4.19 -5.54 -10.70
CA THR A 165 4.09 -4.63 -11.86
C THR A 165 2.65 -4.51 -12.33
N VAL A 166 1.96 -5.63 -12.58
CA VAL A 166 0.56 -5.63 -13.05
C VAL A 166 -0.35 -4.92 -12.04
N TYR A 167 -0.19 -5.24 -10.76
CA TYR A 167 -0.93 -4.58 -9.70
C TYR A 167 -0.65 -3.08 -9.64
N THR A 168 0.63 -2.70 -9.75
CA THR A 168 1.06 -1.30 -9.76
C THR A 168 0.48 -0.52 -10.93
N VAL A 169 0.45 -1.09 -12.13
CA VAL A 169 -0.19 -0.44 -13.30
C VAL A 169 -1.64 -0.07 -13.00
N GLY A 170 -2.41 -1.00 -12.44
CA GLY A 170 -3.82 -0.75 -12.14
C GLY A 170 -4.02 0.29 -11.04
N TYR A 171 -3.24 0.21 -9.97
CA TYR A 171 -3.38 1.07 -8.80
C TYR A 171 -2.82 2.47 -9.06
N LEU A 172 -1.54 2.55 -9.50
CA LEU A 172 -0.87 3.82 -9.78
C LEU A 172 -1.54 4.56 -10.94
N GLY A 173 -1.95 3.85 -12.00
CA GLY A 173 -2.65 4.46 -13.14
C GLY A 173 -3.96 5.13 -12.72
N LYS A 174 -4.67 4.57 -11.71
CA LYS A 174 -5.83 5.24 -11.13
C LYS A 174 -5.44 6.55 -10.45
N LEU A 175 -4.47 6.52 -9.56
CA LEU A 175 -4.02 7.72 -8.85
C LEU A 175 -3.54 8.80 -9.82
N GLN A 176 -2.79 8.40 -10.85
CA GLN A 176 -2.27 9.31 -11.87
C GLN A 176 -3.38 10.01 -12.66
N TYR A 177 -4.40 9.29 -13.19
CA TYR A 177 -5.46 10.00 -13.92
C TYR A 177 -6.32 10.87 -13.01
N GLU A 178 -6.51 10.52 -11.75
CA GLU A 178 -7.21 11.35 -10.76
C GLU A 178 -6.42 12.64 -10.48
N ALA A 179 -5.10 12.57 -10.35
CA ALA A 179 -4.25 13.77 -10.22
C ALA A 179 -4.30 14.66 -11.48
N ILE A 180 -4.21 14.05 -12.65
CA ILE A 180 -4.31 14.77 -13.93
C ILE A 180 -5.68 15.45 -14.08
N GLU A 181 -6.76 14.83 -13.65
CA GLU A 181 -8.09 15.45 -13.67
C GLU A 181 -8.27 16.53 -12.61
N GLY A 182 -7.53 16.41 -11.49
CA GLY A 182 -7.55 17.38 -10.39
C GLY A 182 -6.76 18.67 -10.66
N MET A 183 -5.95 18.71 -11.72
CA MET A 183 -5.17 19.90 -12.06
C MET A 183 -6.06 21.11 -12.43
N SER A 184 -5.53 22.33 -12.32
CA SER A 184 -6.22 23.53 -12.71
C SER A 184 -6.56 23.52 -14.21
N LYS A 185 -7.69 24.13 -14.61
CA LYS A 185 -8.12 24.18 -16.01
C LYS A 185 -7.35 25.21 -16.82
N SER A 186 -6.83 26.26 -16.18
CA SER A 186 -6.19 27.38 -16.84
C SER A 186 -5.01 26.99 -17.75
N PRO A 187 -4.08 26.09 -17.37
CA PRO A 187 -3.03 25.62 -18.27
C PRO A 187 -3.57 24.85 -19.48
N LEU A 188 -4.66 24.09 -19.33
CA LEU A 188 -5.28 23.36 -20.43
C LEU A 188 -5.94 24.34 -21.44
N GLU A 189 -6.69 25.30 -20.95
CA GLU A 189 -7.29 26.36 -21.79
C GLU A 189 -6.22 27.15 -22.54
N ALA A 190 -5.10 27.48 -21.89
CA ALA A 190 -3.97 28.13 -22.54
C ALA A 190 -3.37 27.28 -23.67
N SER A 191 -3.25 25.96 -23.46
CA SER A 191 -2.73 25.03 -24.46
C SER A 191 -3.64 24.96 -25.72
N GLU A 192 -4.96 24.99 -25.52
CA GLU A 192 -5.93 25.02 -26.62
C GLU A 192 -5.82 26.32 -27.43
N VAL A 193 -5.69 27.47 -26.78
CA VAL A 193 -5.49 28.76 -27.44
C VAL A 193 -4.17 28.78 -28.22
N MET A 194 -3.13 28.15 -27.73
CA MET A 194 -1.84 28.01 -28.44
C MET A 194 -1.89 27.01 -29.60
N GLY A 195 -2.98 26.27 -29.76
CA GLY A 195 -3.15 25.28 -30.84
C GLY A 195 -2.28 24.02 -30.65
N LEU A 196 -1.90 23.66 -29.42
CA LEU A 196 -1.12 22.47 -29.15
C LEU A 196 -1.92 21.19 -29.46
N THR A 197 -1.24 20.22 -30.02
CA THR A 197 -1.82 18.88 -30.20
C THR A 197 -1.98 18.19 -28.82
N LYS A 198 -2.84 17.17 -28.74
CA LYS A 198 -3.07 16.43 -27.49
C LYS A 198 -1.78 15.86 -26.89
N LEU A 199 -0.86 15.40 -27.72
CA LEU A 199 0.42 14.86 -27.28
C LEU A 199 1.32 15.96 -26.70
N GLU A 200 1.41 17.10 -27.39
CA GLU A 200 2.15 18.27 -26.90
C GLU A 200 1.55 18.79 -25.59
N THR A 201 0.24 18.90 -25.50
CA THR A 201 -0.47 19.27 -24.26
C THR A 201 -0.13 18.30 -23.12
N ALA A 202 -0.13 17.00 -23.39
CA ALA A 202 0.21 15.99 -22.37
C ALA A 202 1.63 16.16 -21.84
N PHE A 203 2.63 16.33 -22.73
CA PHE A 203 4.04 16.39 -22.31
C PHE A 203 4.50 17.77 -21.85
N GLN A 204 3.98 18.85 -22.45
CA GLN A 204 4.46 20.20 -22.14
C GLN A 204 3.64 20.93 -21.07
N VAL A 205 2.39 20.49 -20.85
CA VAL A 205 1.48 21.14 -19.90
C VAL A 205 1.08 20.20 -18.78
N VAL A 206 0.49 19.04 -19.10
CA VAL A 206 -0.13 18.16 -18.10
C VAL A 206 0.91 17.50 -17.20
N LEU A 207 1.96 16.90 -17.77
CA LEU A 207 2.99 16.22 -16.98
C LEU A 207 3.78 17.19 -16.09
N PRO A 208 4.24 18.37 -16.56
CA PRO A 208 4.89 19.33 -15.68
C PRO A 208 3.98 19.86 -14.57
N GLU A 209 2.72 20.20 -14.88
CA GLU A 209 1.76 20.76 -13.91
C GLU A 209 1.40 19.74 -12.83
N SER A 210 1.23 18.46 -13.19
CA SER A 210 0.92 17.39 -12.24
C SER A 210 2.13 16.69 -11.67
N ALA A 211 3.38 17.11 -12.00
CA ALA A 211 4.60 16.39 -11.66
C ALA A 211 4.77 16.13 -10.16
N ASN A 212 4.46 17.10 -9.31
CA ASN A 212 4.60 16.96 -7.85
C ASN A 212 3.69 15.86 -7.30
N ASP A 213 2.44 15.80 -7.77
CA ASP A 213 1.49 14.77 -7.37
C ASP A 213 1.90 13.40 -7.92
N LEU A 214 2.32 13.34 -9.19
CA LEU A 214 2.77 12.10 -9.83
C LEU A 214 4.01 11.52 -9.12
N ILE A 215 5.00 12.35 -8.80
CA ILE A 215 6.21 11.93 -8.07
C ILE A 215 5.83 11.44 -6.67
N SER A 216 4.96 12.17 -5.96
CA SER A 216 4.49 11.77 -4.64
C SER A 216 3.77 10.43 -4.66
N GLN A 217 2.98 10.15 -5.70
CA GLN A 217 2.29 8.88 -5.90
C GLN A 217 3.25 7.74 -6.24
N ILE A 218 4.31 8.00 -7.02
CA ILE A 218 5.35 7.00 -7.34
C ILE A 218 6.11 6.59 -6.06
N ILE A 219 6.49 7.56 -5.23
CA ILE A 219 7.16 7.30 -3.96
C ILE A 219 6.25 6.50 -3.02
N PHE A 220 4.98 6.90 -2.91
CA PHE A 220 3.97 6.15 -2.16
C PHE A 220 3.83 4.72 -2.68
N MET A 221 3.80 4.54 -4.00
CA MET A 221 3.65 3.22 -4.59
C MET A 221 4.87 2.33 -4.37
N PHE A 222 6.07 2.89 -4.36
CA PHE A 222 7.28 2.16 -4.01
C PHE A 222 7.24 1.63 -2.57
N GLU A 223 6.87 2.49 -1.61
CA GLU A 223 6.68 2.12 -0.21
C GLU A 223 5.60 1.04 -0.05
N TYR A 224 4.48 1.20 -0.75
CA TYR A 224 3.40 0.23 -0.78
C TYR A 224 3.86 -1.12 -1.35
N ASN A 225 4.57 -1.11 -2.48
CA ASN A 225 5.11 -2.31 -3.12
C ASN A 225 6.12 -3.03 -2.23
N PHE A 226 6.93 -2.30 -1.46
CA PHE A 226 7.86 -2.89 -0.50
C PHE A 226 7.12 -3.68 0.58
N ARG A 227 6.08 -3.11 1.20
CA ARG A 227 5.27 -3.81 2.21
C ARG A 227 4.55 -5.02 1.62
N HIS A 228 3.96 -4.89 0.44
CA HIS A 228 3.27 -5.99 -0.24
C HIS A 228 4.23 -7.06 -0.74
N GLY A 229 5.46 -6.68 -1.10
CA GLY A 229 6.53 -7.60 -1.48
C GLY A 229 6.88 -8.59 -0.38
N THR A 230 6.76 -8.20 0.90
CA THR A 230 6.96 -9.13 2.02
C THR A 230 5.87 -10.20 2.09
N VAL A 231 4.63 -9.84 1.75
CA VAL A 231 3.48 -10.77 1.80
C VAL A 231 3.42 -11.68 0.59
N ILE A 232 3.73 -11.17 -0.62
CA ILE A 232 3.66 -11.95 -1.85
C ILE A 232 4.71 -13.09 -1.87
N GLY A 233 5.79 -12.94 -1.09
CA GLY A 233 6.77 -13.99 -0.89
C GLY A 233 6.21 -15.26 -0.23
N LEU A 234 5.13 -15.15 0.57
CA LEU A 234 4.45 -16.30 1.18
C LEU A 234 3.85 -17.27 0.14
N VAL A 235 3.61 -16.82 -1.07
CA VAL A 235 3.13 -17.66 -2.18
C VAL A 235 4.25 -18.06 -3.15
N GLY A 236 5.52 -17.85 -2.77
CA GLY A 236 6.67 -18.27 -3.58
C GLY A 236 7.17 -17.19 -4.55
N ALA A 237 6.71 -15.95 -4.47
CA ALA A 237 7.12 -14.87 -5.36
C ALA A 237 8.43 -14.16 -4.93
N GLY A 238 9.29 -14.84 -4.18
CA GLY A 238 10.60 -14.35 -3.75
C GLY A 238 10.58 -13.41 -2.54
N GLY A 239 11.74 -12.84 -2.24
CA GLY A 239 11.91 -11.89 -1.14
C GLY A 239 11.91 -12.53 0.25
N ILE A 240 11.88 -11.69 1.28
CA ILE A 240 11.90 -12.14 2.69
C ILE A 240 10.67 -13.00 3.05
N GLY A 241 9.54 -12.80 2.37
CA GLY A 241 8.33 -13.58 2.60
C GLY A 241 8.50 -15.08 2.33
N LEU A 242 9.39 -15.47 1.41
CA LEU A 242 9.70 -16.87 1.14
C LEU A 242 10.40 -17.54 2.35
N TYR A 243 11.27 -16.80 3.03
CA TYR A 243 11.93 -17.31 4.26
C TYR A 243 10.93 -17.40 5.41
N ILE A 244 9.98 -16.47 5.52
CA ILE A 244 8.89 -16.52 6.50
C ILE A 244 7.99 -17.72 6.23
N ASP A 245 7.56 -17.93 4.98
CA ASP A 245 6.75 -19.10 4.60
C ASP A 245 7.44 -20.42 4.98
N THR A 246 8.75 -20.49 4.70
CA THR A 246 9.56 -21.65 5.07
C THR A 246 9.57 -21.86 6.60
N ALA A 247 9.81 -20.80 7.36
CA ALA A 247 9.82 -20.88 8.83
C ALA A 247 8.45 -21.30 9.39
N ILE A 248 7.34 -20.77 8.83
CA ILE A 248 5.97 -21.17 9.21
C ILE A 248 5.73 -22.65 8.93
N LYS A 249 6.13 -23.16 7.76
CA LYS A 249 5.96 -24.57 7.37
C LYS A 249 6.72 -25.53 8.29
N TYR A 250 7.84 -25.09 8.84
CA TYR A 250 8.63 -25.86 9.82
C TYR A 250 8.26 -25.52 11.28
N LEU A 251 7.18 -24.77 11.54
CA LEU A 251 6.71 -24.37 12.87
C LEU A 251 7.78 -23.61 13.70
N GLN A 252 8.70 -22.91 13.05
CA GLN A 252 9.77 -22.13 13.68
C GLN A 252 9.27 -20.69 13.93
N TYR A 253 8.33 -20.53 14.86
CA TYR A 253 7.69 -19.22 15.12
C TYR A 253 8.64 -18.21 15.75
N ASP A 254 9.67 -18.65 16.47
CA ASP A 254 10.79 -17.86 16.98
C ASP A 254 11.57 -17.15 15.86
N ARG A 255 11.77 -17.82 14.70
CA ARG A 255 12.35 -17.21 13.48
C ARG A 255 11.36 -16.30 12.79
N VAL A 256 10.09 -16.67 12.74
CA VAL A 256 9.06 -15.81 12.13
C VAL A 256 9.03 -14.46 12.82
N ILE A 257 9.01 -14.41 14.14
CA ILE A 257 8.99 -13.13 14.86
C ILE A 257 10.29 -12.32 14.63
N ALA A 258 11.44 -12.97 14.52
CA ALA A 258 12.69 -12.29 14.19
C ALA A 258 12.61 -11.62 12.80
N TYR A 259 12.11 -12.32 11.77
CA TYR A 259 11.88 -11.72 10.46
C TYR A 259 10.87 -10.57 10.51
N LEU A 260 9.77 -10.71 11.25
CA LEU A 260 8.76 -9.65 11.39
C LEU A 260 9.33 -8.39 12.05
N ILE A 261 10.19 -8.53 13.06
CA ILE A 261 10.88 -7.40 13.70
C ILE A 261 11.79 -6.70 12.68
N ILE A 262 12.55 -7.46 11.90
CA ILE A 262 13.43 -6.90 10.86
C ILE A 262 12.62 -6.14 9.80
N ILE A 263 11.53 -6.73 9.31
CA ILE A 263 10.62 -6.08 8.36
C ILE A 263 10.09 -4.78 8.97
N PHE A 264 9.62 -4.81 10.20
CA PHE A 264 9.08 -3.64 10.88
C PHE A 264 10.10 -2.49 10.95
N ILE A 265 11.35 -2.80 11.32
CA ILE A 265 12.42 -1.79 11.38
C ILE A 265 12.69 -1.21 9.99
N VAL A 266 12.80 -2.06 8.96
CA VAL A 266 13.09 -1.58 7.60
C VAL A 266 11.92 -0.79 7.03
N VAL A 267 10.67 -1.19 7.27
CA VAL A 267 9.48 -0.42 6.89
C VAL A 267 9.50 0.96 7.54
N LEU A 268 9.80 1.06 8.84
CA LEU A 268 9.91 2.37 9.51
C LEU A 268 10.97 3.25 8.87
N ILE A 269 12.14 2.70 8.54
CA ILE A 269 13.21 3.44 7.86
C ILE A 269 12.72 3.94 6.49
N MET A 270 12.05 3.07 5.72
CA MET A 270 11.51 3.43 4.41
C MET A 270 10.43 4.51 4.49
N ASP A 271 9.55 4.45 5.50
CA ASP A 271 8.53 5.47 5.75
C ASP A 271 9.16 6.83 6.04
N PHE A 272 10.20 6.87 6.89
CA PHE A 272 10.95 8.11 7.16
C PHE A 272 11.61 8.69 5.91
N ILE A 273 12.25 7.84 5.11
CA ILE A 273 12.89 8.25 3.85
C ILE A 273 11.82 8.79 2.88
N SER A 274 10.69 8.10 2.72
CA SER A 274 9.59 8.49 1.84
C SER A 274 8.98 9.83 2.24
N ILE A 275 8.75 10.06 3.54
CA ILE A 275 8.25 11.35 4.05
C ILE A 275 9.23 12.47 3.72
N LYS A 276 10.54 12.24 3.94
CA LYS A 276 11.56 13.25 3.70
C LYS A 276 11.71 13.56 2.21
N ILE A 277 11.65 12.55 1.34
CA ILE A 277 11.73 12.76 -0.11
C ILE A 277 10.49 13.51 -0.59
N ARG A 278 9.27 13.11 -0.16
CA ARG A 278 8.03 13.81 -0.54
C ARG A 278 8.03 15.27 -0.10
N SER A 279 8.57 15.60 1.07
CA SER A 279 8.63 16.98 1.54
C SER A 279 9.49 17.88 0.64
N LEU A 280 10.47 17.34 -0.10
CA LEU A 280 11.29 18.11 -1.03
C LEU A 280 10.50 18.58 -2.26
N PHE A 281 9.46 17.84 -2.66
CA PHE A 281 8.63 18.16 -3.82
C PHE A 281 7.36 18.93 -3.47
N THR A 282 6.91 18.88 -2.19
CA THR A 282 5.65 19.53 -1.77
C THR A 282 5.89 20.96 -1.22
N GLU A 283 7.13 21.39 -1.03
CA GLU A 283 7.48 22.68 -0.41
C GLU A 283 7.09 23.93 -1.23
N GLU A 284 6.71 23.81 -2.50
CA GLU A 284 6.30 24.96 -3.32
C GLU A 284 4.88 25.48 -3.03
N VAL A 285 4.05 24.74 -2.30
CA VAL A 285 2.72 25.18 -1.90
C VAL A 285 2.72 25.54 -0.43
N GLY A 286 3.10 26.77 -0.09
CA GLY A 286 2.93 27.55 1.13
C GLY A 286 2.36 26.98 2.43
N HIS A 287 2.50 25.70 2.70
CA HIS A 287 2.11 25.07 3.96
C HIS A 287 3.33 25.00 4.89
N SER A 288 3.21 25.62 6.04
CA SER A 288 4.21 25.57 7.10
C SER A 288 4.59 24.10 7.37
N ARG A 289 5.90 23.82 7.36
CA ARG A 289 6.46 22.50 7.70
C ARG A 289 5.83 21.98 8.99
N SER A 290 5.02 20.94 8.89
CA SER A 290 4.61 20.16 10.07
C SER A 290 5.88 19.60 10.70
N LYS A 291 6.18 19.97 11.94
CA LYS A 291 7.31 19.38 12.66
C LYS A 291 7.07 17.89 12.74
N TRP A 292 8.11 17.07 12.56
CA TRP A 292 8.01 15.60 12.56
C TRP A 292 7.23 15.04 13.78
N LEU A 293 7.25 15.75 14.90
CA LEU A 293 6.44 15.44 16.10
C LEU A 293 4.93 15.59 15.86
N GLU A 294 4.49 16.46 14.95
CA GLU A 294 3.07 16.66 14.65
C GLU A 294 2.49 15.52 13.79
N VAL A 295 3.34 14.70 13.16
CA VAL A 295 2.92 13.51 12.40
C VAL A 295 2.54 12.37 13.34
N PHE A 296 3.18 12.27 14.51
CA PHE A 296 2.97 11.18 15.47
C PHE A 296 2.09 11.56 16.66
N PHE A 297 1.98 12.86 16.98
CA PHE A 297 1.22 13.33 18.14
C PHE A 297 0.19 14.36 17.72
N PRO A 298 -1.05 14.26 18.20
CA PRO A 298 -2.07 15.27 17.93
C PRO A 298 -1.66 16.65 18.44
N ALA A 299 -2.01 17.70 17.72
CA ALA A 299 -1.56 19.08 17.91
C ALA A 299 -1.77 19.63 19.35
N TRP A 300 -2.74 19.07 20.10
CA TRP A 300 -3.00 19.45 21.51
C TRP A 300 -1.94 18.95 22.49
N MET A 301 -1.14 17.92 22.14
CA MET A 301 -0.03 17.41 22.96
C MET A 301 1.27 18.19 22.76
N ILE A 302 1.40 18.93 21.66
CA ILE A 302 2.64 19.60 21.26
C ILE A 302 2.67 21.07 21.67
N LYS A 303 1.47 21.68 21.91
CA LYS A 303 1.36 23.02 22.44
C LYS A 303 1.40 22.99 23.98
N ARG A 304 2.58 23.02 24.54
CA ARG A 304 2.88 23.54 25.86
C ARG A 304 4.05 24.50 25.79
#